data_70bed7dfecde92bd7fd50fd1adef8e24
#
_entry.id   70bed7dfecde92bd7fd50fd1adef8e24
#
_cell.length_a   1.000
_cell.length_b   1.000
_cell.length_c   1.000
_cell.angle_alpha   90.00
_cell.angle_beta   90.00
_cell.angle_gamma   90.00
#
_symmetry.space_group_name_H-M   'P 1'
#
loop_
_entity.id
_entity.type
_entity.pdbx_description
1 polymer ?
#
loop_
_entity_poly.entity_id
_entity_poly.type
_entity_poly.pdbx_seq_one_letter_code
_entity_poly.pdbx_strand_id
1 'polypeptide(L)'
;MTSTTYQTHPTFPIVVAIMLTNFTSPAIAQNVTTEFIKLHPNLSDAGWGGYISLSNSNFSAVFAAPNVSWADANATFLPFAQYVEDATGGSVVATTIPFPSFYELYTAFFGKPGQVGFNVEIASRLLPRSLAETDPARAAEIMLSIDGGVGMK
;
A
#
# COMPACT_ATOMS: atom_id res chain seq x y z
N MET A 1 -34.74 21.29 -17.54
CA MET A 1 -33.56 20.42 -17.69
C MET A 1 -32.46 21.03 -16.85
N THR A 2 -31.98 20.35 -15.80
CA THR A 2 -30.94 20.86 -14.90
C THR A 2 -29.61 20.24 -15.34
N SER A 3 -28.61 21.03 -15.70
CA SER A 3 -27.26 20.54 -15.99
C SER A 3 -26.37 20.87 -14.83
N THR A 4 -25.62 19.88 -14.38
CA THR A 4 -24.60 20.05 -13.33
C THR A 4 -23.24 19.87 -13.97
N THR A 5 -22.36 20.87 -13.81
CA THR A 5 -20.98 20.81 -14.27
C THR A 5 -20.07 20.65 -13.06
N TYR A 6 -19.12 19.73 -13.17
CA TYR A 6 -18.08 19.51 -12.15
C TYR A 6 -16.76 20.09 -12.64
N GLN A 7 -16.02 20.70 -11.71
CA GLN A 7 -14.65 21.10 -11.99
C GLN A 7 -13.78 19.83 -11.93
N THR A 8 -13.07 19.54 -13.00
CA THR A 8 -12.12 18.43 -13.04
C THR A 8 -10.79 18.83 -12.40
N HIS A 9 -10.14 17.89 -11.78
CA HIS A 9 -8.76 18.08 -11.33
C HIS A 9 -7.83 18.24 -12.54
N PRO A 10 -6.77 19.06 -12.42
CA PRO A 10 -5.75 19.14 -13.47
C PRO A 10 -5.07 17.76 -13.65
N THR A 11 -4.67 17.49 -14.88
CA THR A 11 -3.87 16.29 -15.20
C THR A 11 -2.49 16.44 -14.57
N PHE A 12 -2.06 15.44 -13.81
CA PHE A 12 -0.74 15.37 -13.22
C PHE A 12 -0.20 13.93 -13.29
N PRO A 13 1.12 13.75 -13.30
CA PRO A 13 1.73 12.44 -13.27
C PRO A 13 1.46 11.75 -11.93
N ILE A 14 1.39 10.42 -11.97
CA ILE A 14 1.22 9.57 -10.80
C ILE A 14 2.31 8.51 -10.81
N VAL A 15 2.92 8.26 -9.67
CA VAL A 15 3.80 7.11 -9.50
C VAL A 15 3.08 6.06 -8.67
N VAL A 16 3.09 4.82 -9.14
CA VAL A 16 2.58 3.65 -8.41
C VAL A 16 3.76 2.85 -7.88
N ALA A 17 3.72 2.51 -6.60
CA ALA A 17 4.63 1.56 -5.99
C ALA A 17 3.89 0.25 -5.74
N ILE A 18 4.49 -0.86 -6.15
CA ILE A 18 3.97 -2.22 -5.97
C ILE A 18 5.01 -3.03 -5.22
N MET A 19 4.57 -3.77 -4.22
CA MET A 19 5.42 -4.71 -3.49
C MET A 19 4.66 -6.00 -3.22
N LEU A 20 5.35 -7.13 -3.40
CA LEU A 20 4.84 -8.48 -3.13
C LEU A 20 5.96 -9.27 -2.46
N THR A 21 5.66 -9.90 -1.34
CA THR A 21 6.60 -10.83 -0.69
C THR A 21 5.87 -11.95 0.03
N ASN A 22 6.53 -13.08 0.17
CA ASN A 22 6.09 -14.20 0.98
C ASN A 22 6.97 -14.31 2.23
N PHE A 23 6.36 -14.67 3.34
CA PHE A 23 7.05 -14.85 4.60
C PHE A 23 7.33 -16.33 4.84
N THR A 24 8.55 -16.64 5.26
CA THR A 24 8.98 -18.00 5.61
C THR A 24 8.82 -18.29 7.10
N SER A 25 8.53 -17.29 7.91
CA SER A 25 8.26 -17.46 9.34
C SER A 25 7.41 -16.31 9.90
N PRO A 26 6.67 -16.55 11.02
CA PRO A 26 5.93 -15.50 11.71
C PRO A 26 6.81 -14.34 12.21
N ALA A 27 8.06 -14.61 12.55
CA ALA A 27 9.00 -13.58 12.99
C ALA A 27 9.33 -12.59 11.84
N ILE A 28 9.51 -13.09 10.62
CA ILE A 28 9.71 -12.25 9.44
C ILE A 28 8.45 -11.44 9.15
N ALA A 29 7.27 -12.06 9.20
CA ALA A 29 5.98 -11.36 9.04
C ALA A 29 5.86 -10.21 10.05
N GLN A 30 6.15 -10.46 11.32
CA GLN A 30 6.14 -9.47 12.39
C GLN A 30 7.10 -8.32 12.11
N ASN A 31 8.34 -8.62 11.74
CA ASN A 31 9.37 -7.60 11.49
C ASN A 31 9.02 -6.72 10.30
N VAL A 32 8.66 -7.31 9.17
CA VAL A 32 8.29 -6.56 7.95
C VAL A 32 7.06 -5.70 8.18
N THR A 33 6.05 -6.24 8.85
CA THR A 33 4.84 -5.48 9.18
C THR A 33 5.14 -4.32 10.12
N THR A 34 5.99 -4.53 11.12
CA THR A 34 6.42 -3.48 12.05
C THR A 34 7.13 -2.33 11.32
N GLU A 35 8.07 -2.64 10.43
CA GLU A 35 8.76 -1.61 9.64
C GLU A 35 7.83 -0.89 8.67
N PHE A 36 6.87 -1.59 8.07
CA PHE A 36 5.86 -0.95 7.25
C PHE A 36 4.99 0.04 8.06
N ILE A 37 4.56 -0.35 9.26
CA ILE A 37 3.76 0.53 10.13
C ILE A 37 4.54 1.78 10.53
N LYS A 38 5.84 1.67 10.80
CA LYS A 38 6.72 2.83 11.06
C LYS A 38 6.83 3.77 9.85
N LEU A 39 6.85 3.21 8.64
CA LEU A 39 6.92 3.98 7.40
C LEU A 39 5.61 4.70 7.08
N HIS A 40 4.47 4.12 7.42
CA HIS A 40 3.15 4.54 6.98
C HIS A 40 2.82 6.01 7.26
N PRO A 41 3.12 6.61 8.43
CA PRO A 41 2.90 8.04 8.66
C PRO A 41 3.62 8.93 7.64
N ASN A 42 4.86 8.61 7.30
CA ASN A 42 5.65 9.37 6.33
C ASN A 42 5.07 9.24 4.91
N LEU A 43 4.57 8.06 4.53
CA LEU A 43 3.88 7.86 3.27
C LEU A 43 2.63 8.75 3.18
N SER A 44 1.82 8.76 4.24
CA SER A 44 0.62 9.57 4.32
C SER A 44 0.92 11.07 4.20
N ASP A 45 1.94 11.56 4.91
CA ASP A 45 2.36 12.97 4.87
C ASP A 45 2.90 13.36 3.48
N ALA A 46 3.52 12.44 2.76
CA ALA A 46 4.00 12.63 1.39
C ALA A 46 2.90 12.45 0.32
N GLY A 47 1.64 12.28 0.71
CA GLY A 47 0.50 12.18 -0.20
C GLY A 47 0.32 10.81 -0.87
N TRP A 48 0.95 9.77 -0.35
CA TRP A 48 0.72 8.41 -0.82
C TRP A 48 -0.59 7.86 -0.29
N GLY A 49 -1.34 7.20 -1.16
CA GLY A 49 -2.54 6.46 -0.81
C GLY A 49 -2.57 5.10 -1.49
N GLY A 50 -3.18 4.11 -0.86
CA GLY A 50 -3.19 2.77 -1.45
C GLY A 50 -3.78 1.71 -0.54
N TYR A 51 -3.44 0.47 -0.85
CA TYR A 51 -3.92 -0.71 -0.15
C TYR A 51 -2.76 -1.65 0.16
N ILE A 52 -2.82 -2.28 1.32
CA ILE A 52 -2.05 -3.47 1.61
C ILE A 52 -2.98 -4.65 1.89
N SER A 53 -2.51 -5.84 1.57
CA SER A 53 -3.05 -7.10 2.08
C SER A 53 -1.95 -7.77 2.88
N LEU A 54 -2.28 -8.20 4.07
CA LEU A 54 -1.34 -8.73 5.05
C LEU A 54 -1.88 -10.01 5.67
N SER A 55 -1.02 -11.01 5.76
CA SER A 55 -1.25 -12.25 6.52
C SER A 55 0.05 -12.73 7.14
N ASN A 56 -0.01 -13.82 7.90
CA ASN A 56 1.20 -14.46 8.44
C ASN A 56 2.11 -15.10 7.36
N SER A 57 1.63 -15.21 6.11
CA SER A 57 2.34 -15.86 5.01
C SER A 57 2.76 -14.91 3.90
N ASN A 58 2.14 -13.75 3.78
CA ASN A 58 2.43 -12.82 2.68
C ASN A 58 2.12 -11.36 3.04
N PHE A 59 2.74 -10.46 2.27
CA PHE A 59 2.45 -9.04 2.25
C PHE A 59 2.36 -8.60 0.79
N SER A 60 1.30 -7.87 0.46
CA SER A 60 1.20 -7.18 -0.82
C SER A 60 0.78 -5.73 -0.61
N ALA A 61 1.38 -4.83 -1.37
CA ALA A 61 1.11 -3.40 -1.30
C ALA A 61 1.00 -2.80 -2.70
N VAL A 62 0.02 -1.92 -2.88
CA VAL A 62 -0.11 -1.05 -4.05
C VAL A 62 -0.41 0.34 -3.55
N PHE A 63 0.50 1.26 -3.79
CA PHE A 63 0.39 2.66 -3.41
C PHE A 63 0.50 3.56 -4.64
N ALA A 64 -0.19 4.67 -4.64
CA ALA A 64 -0.10 5.68 -5.68
C ALA A 64 0.13 7.06 -5.04
N ALA A 65 1.02 7.85 -5.64
CA ALA A 65 1.27 9.23 -5.24
C ALA A 65 1.09 10.15 -6.44
N PRO A 66 0.11 11.05 -6.39
CA PRO A 66 -0.07 12.07 -7.42
C PRO A 66 0.99 13.15 -7.29
N ASN A 67 1.44 13.67 -8.44
CA ASN A 67 2.37 14.79 -8.53
C ASN A 67 3.72 14.59 -7.80
N VAL A 68 4.17 13.36 -7.72
CA VAL A 68 5.48 12.98 -7.18
C VAL A 68 6.40 12.60 -8.33
N SER A 69 7.67 13.01 -8.28
CA SER A 69 8.64 12.57 -9.27
C SER A 69 9.01 11.09 -9.07
N TRP A 70 9.41 10.42 -10.15
CA TRP A 70 9.87 9.04 -10.05
C TRP A 70 11.09 8.88 -9.14
N ALA A 71 11.98 9.87 -9.13
CA ALA A 71 13.16 9.88 -8.26
C ALA A 71 12.76 9.95 -6.77
N ASP A 72 11.80 10.83 -6.42
CA ASP A 72 11.31 10.97 -5.04
C ASP A 72 10.52 9.71 -4.61
N ALA A 73 9.75 9.13 -5.52
CA ALA A 73 9.04 7.88 -5.29
C ALA A 73 10.02 6.74 -4.95
N ASN A 74 11.09 6.60 -5.73
CA ASN A 74 12.14 5.63 -5.46
C ASN A 74 12.84 5.90 -4.12
N ALA A 75 13.18 7.14 -3.83
CA ALA A 75 13.80 7.51 -2.56
C ALA A 75 12.91 7.15 -1.35
N THR A 76 11.61 7.19 -1.53
CA THR A 76 10.64 6.83 -0.47
C THR A 76 10.52 5.32 -0.28
N PHE A 77 10.42 4.54 -1.37
CA PHE A 77 10.09 3.10 -1.29
C PHE A 77 11.29 2.16 -1.32
N LEU A 78 12.39 2.52 -1.99
CA LEU A 78 13.55 1.63 -2.12
C LEU A 78 14.16 1.21 -0.78
N PRO A 79 14.28 2.08 0.24
CA PRO A 79 14.81 1.67 1.55
C PRO A 79 13.98 0.57 2.20
N PHE A 80 12.65 0.65 2.10
CA PHE A 80 11.76 -0.39 2.63
C PHE A 80 11.83 -1.67 1.78
N ALA A 81 11.88 -1.55 0.46
CA ALA A 81 12.06 -2.71 -0.43
C ALA A 81 13.35 -3.46 -0.13
N GLN A 82 14.45 -2.75 0.07
CA GLN A 82 15.74 -3.34 0.45
C GLN A 82 15.66 -4.04 1.82
N TYR A 83 15.03 -3.41 2.80
CA TYR A 83 14.82 -4.03 4.10
C TYR A 83 14.04 -5.35 3.98
N VAL A 84 12.97 -5.37 3.16
CA VAL A 84 12.17 -6.58 2.93
C VAL A 84 12.98 -7.65 2.21
N GLU A 85 13.79 -7.27 1.22
CA GLU A 85 14.68 -8.18 0.50
C GLU A 85 15.66 -8.87 1.45
N ASP A 86 16.31 -8.09 2.31
CA ASP A 86 17.26 -8.59 3.31
C ASP A 86 16.55 -9.51 4.33
N ALA A 87 15.38 -9.10 4.83
CA ALA A 87 14.62 -9.86 5.83
C ALA A 87 14.05 -11.17 5.29
N THR A 88 13.73 -11.24 4.00
CA THR A 88 13.10 -12.41 3.36
C THR A 88 14.08 -13.28 2.58
N GLY A 89 15.35 -12.89 2.51
CA GLY A 89 16.37 -13.61 1.72
C GLY A 89 16.14 -13.48 0.20
N GLY A 90 15.67 -12.34 -0.26
CA GLY A 90 15.44 -12.06 -1.68
C GLY A 90 14.05 -12.45 -2.20
N SER A 91 13.12 -12.82 -1.32
CA SER A 91 11.74 -13.18 -1.72
C SER A 91 10.82 -11.97 -1.84
N VAL A 92 11.27 -10.91 -2.51
CA VAL A 92 10.47 -9.70 -2.73
C VAL A 92 10.44 -9.33 -4.21
N VAL A 93 9.27 -8.92 -4.69
CA VAL A 93 9.10 -8.19 -5.94
C VAL A 93 8.65 -6.79 -5.59
N ALA A 94 9.48 -5.79 -5.87
CA ALA A 94 9.18 -4.40 -5.61
C ALA A 94 9.50 -3.55 -6.86
N THR A 95 8.59 -2.64 -7.20
CA THR A 95 8.78 -1.74 -8.35
C THR A 95 8.01 -0.45 -8.17
N THR A 96 8.50 0.61 -8.82
CA THR A 96 7.78 1.87 -8.97
C THR A 96 7.54 2.13 -10.47
N ILE A 97 6.35 2.54 -10.83
CA ILE A 97 5.93 2.74 -12.22
C ILE A 97 5.35 4.15 -12.36
N PRO A 98 5.96 5.02 -13.17
CA PRO A 98 5.40 6.34 -13.47
C PRO A 98 4.31 6.24 -14.53
N PHE A 99 3.20 6.94 -14.31
CA PHE A 99 2.12 7.14 -15.25
C PHE A 99 1.96 8.63 -15.56
N PRO A 100 1.75 9.02 -16.83
CA PRO A 100 1.55 10.42 -17.20
C PRO A 100 0.27 11.04 -16.60
N SER A 101 -0.73 10.21 -16.30
CA SER A 101 -2.01 10.64 -15.72
C SER A 101 -2.73 9.52 -14.97
N PHE A 102 -3.75 9.90 -14.21
CA PHE A 102 -4.64 8.93 -13.56
C PHE A 102 -5.40 8.06 -14.57
N TYR A 103 -5.71 8.60 -15.75
CA TYR A 103 -6.44 7.85 -16.77
C TYR A 103 -5.62 6.66 -17.29
N GLU A 104 -4.33 6.84 -17.54
CA GLU A 104 -3.46 5.74 -17.97
C GLU A 104 -3.27 4.71 -16.85
N LEU A 105 -3.09 5.17 -15.61
CA LEU A 105 -3.09 4.29 -14.45
C LEU A 105 -4.38 3.47 -14.36
N TYR A 106 -5.53 4.14 -14.43
CA TYR A 106 -6.83 3.47 -14.35
C TYR A 106 -6.99 2.42 -15.47
N THR A 107 -6.65 2.79 -16.69
CA THR A 107 -6.76 1.89 -17.85
C THR A 107 -5.85 0.66 -17.71
N ALA A 108 -4.65 0.84 -17.17
CA ALA A 108 -3.70 -0.25 -16.98
C ALA A 108 -4.16 -1.27 -15.92
N PHE A 109 -4.74 -0.80 -14.80
CA PHE A 109 -5.04 -1.66 -13.65
C PHE A 109 -6.52 -1.96 -13.45
N PHE A 110 -7.42 -1.03 -13.82
CA PHE A 110 -8.85 -1.10 -13.50
C PHE A 110 -9.76 -1.09 -14.72
N GLY A 111 -9.22 -0.88 -15.92
CA GLY A 111 -9.99 -0.71 -17.16
C GLY A 111 -10.75 -1.96 -17.64
N LYS A 112 -10.63 -3.09 -16.95
CA LYS A 112 -11.42 -4.30 -17.23
C LYS A 112 -12.63 -4.35 -16.29
N PRO A 113 -13.82 -4.75 -16.79
CA PRO A 113 -14.98 -4.95 -15.93
C PRO A 113 -14.64 -5.93 -14.78
N GLY A 114 -14.84 -5.48 -13.54
CA GLY A 114 -14.71 -6.35 -12.38
C GLY A 114 -15.81 -7.41 -12.36
N GLN A 115 -15.52 -8.56 -11.78
CA GLN A 115 -16.57 -9.54 -11.47
C GLN A 115 -17.53 -8.93 -10.44
N VAL A 116 -18.84 -9.03 -10.73
CA VAL A 116 -19.91 -8.69 -9.79
C VAL A 116 -20.51 -9.98 -9.23
N GLY A 117 -21.09 -9.94 -8.03
CA GLY A 117 -21.82 -11.06 -7.46
C GLY A 117 -21.09 -11.81 -6.34
N PHE A 118 -20.08 -11.21 -5.72
CA PHE A 118 -19.50 -11.72 -4.48
C PHE A 118 -20.16 -11.05 -3.27
N ASN A 119 -20.55 -11.87 -2.30
CA ASN A 119 -20.87 -11.37 -0.97
C ASN A 119 -19.58 -11.25 -0.18
N VAL A 120 -19.23 -10.03 0.23
CA VAL A 120 -18.06 -9.75 1.05
C VAL A 120 -18.52 -9.04 2.31
N GLU A 121 -18.21 -9.63 3.46
CA GLU A 121 -18.35 -8.94 4.75
C GLU A 121 -17.06 -8.19 5.04
N ILE A 122 -17.15 -6.88 5.17
CA ILE A 122 -16.01 -6.01 5.44
C ILE A 122 -16.26 -5.28 6.75
N ALA A 123 -15.34 -5.43 7.69
CA ALA A 123 -15.24 -4.56 8.85
C ALA A 123 -14.06 -3.61 8.66
N SER A 124 -14.24 -2.34 9.01
CA SER A 124 -13.17 -1.35 8.92
C SER A 124 -12.99 -0.62 10.25
N ARG A 125 -11.74 -0.28 10.58
CA ARG A 125 -11.38 0.51 11.74
C ARG A 125 -10.25 1.47 11.40
N LEU A 126 -10.38 2.72 11.83
CA LEU A 126 -9.30 3.69 11.76
C LEU A 126 -8.28 3.40 12.86
N LEU A 127 -7.01 3.35 12.51
CA LEU A 127 -5.90 3.29 13.46
C LEU A 127 -5.38 4.70 13.70
N PRO A 128 -5.21 5.12 14.97
CA PRO A 128 -4.64 6.43 15.26
C PRO A 128 -3.15 6.45 14.87
N ARG A 129 -2.70 7.57 14.32
CA ARG A 129 -1.30 7.80 13.94
C ARG A 129 -0.33 7.54 15.11
N SER A 130 -0.73 7.95 16.31
CA SER A 130 0.06 7.74 17.53
C SER A 130 0.43 6.27 17.76
N LEU A 131 -0.42 5.32 17.39
CA LEU A 131 -0.11 3.89 17.52
C LEU A 131 1.06 3.48 16.61
N ALA A 132 1.09 3.99 15.37
CA ALA A 132 2.19 3.72 14.44
C ALA A 132 3.52 4.34 14.93
N GLU A 133 3.46 5.48 15.62
CA GLU A 133 4.63 6.21 16.10
C GLU A 133 5.14 5.69 17.46
N THR A 134 4.26 5.24 18.34
CA THR A 134 4.65 4.87 19.72
C THR A 134 4.83 3.38 19.94
N ASP A 135 4.04 2.54 19.26
CA ASP A 135 4.10 1.08 19.43
C ASP A 135 3.77 0.31 18.13
N PRO A 136 4.58 0.49 17.09
CA PRO A 136 4.36 -0.17 15.79
C PRO A 136 4.45 -1.70 15.87
N ALA A 137 5.25 -2.24 16.79
CA ALA A 137 5.39 -3.67 16.98
C ALA A 137 4.11 -4.31 17.52
N ARG A 138 3.46 -3.63 18.49
CA ARG A 138 2.17 -4.09 19.02
C ARG A 138 1.05 -3.97 17.98
N ALA A 139 1.07 -2.92 17.18
CA ALA A 139 0.13 -2.78 16.07
C ALA A 139 0.28 -3.93 15.06
N ALA A 140 1.52 -4.28 14.69
CA ALA A 140 1.81 -5.40 13.80
C ALA A 140 1.34 -6.75 14.38
N GLU A 141 1.60 -7.00 15.66
CA GLU A 141 1.15 -8.21 16.36
C GLU A 141 -0.38 -8.36 16.31
N ILE A 142 -1.11 -7.27 16.62
CA ILE A 142 -2.58 -7.27 16.58
C ILE A 142 -3.08 -7.56 15.16
N MET A 143 -2.50 -6.92 14.14
CA MET A 143 -2.91 -7.12 12.75
C MET A 143 -2.68 -8.55 12.29
N LEU A 144 -1.52 -9.13 12.60
CA LEU A 144 -1.17 -10.50 12.24
C LEU A 144 -1.94 -11.56 13.05
N SER A 145 -2.55 -11.19 14.18
CA SER A 145 -3.40 -12.08 14.97
C SER A 145 -4.82 -12.23 14.40
N ILE A 146 -5.21 -11.39 13.44
CA ILE A 146 -6.54 -11.46 12.81
C ILE A 146 -6.54 -12.62 11.81
N ASP A 147 -7.41 -13.59 12.06
CA ASP A 147 -7.57 -14.74 11.19
C ASP A 147 -8.23 -14.32 9.86
N GLY A 148 -7.62 -14.70 8.73
CA GLY A 148 -8.13 -14.36 7.41
C GLY A 148 -7.44 -13.18 6.69
N GLY A 149 -6.45 -12.56 7.33
CA GLY A 149 -5.67 -11.44 6.76
C GLY A 149 -6.30 -10.08 6.99
N VAL A 150 -5.48 -9.04 6.83
CA VAL A 150 -5.84 -7.64 7.01
C VAL A 150 -5.58 -6.87 5.72
N GLY A 151 -6.58 -6.11 5.29
CA GLY A 151 -6.40 -5.09 4.25
C GLY A 151 -6.34 -3.70 4.88
N MET A 152 -5.35 -2.88 4.53
CA MET A 152 -5.24 -1.48 4.94
C MET A 152 -5.38 -0.56 3.73
N LYS A 153 -6.07 0.57 3.95
CA LYS A 153 -6.14 1.70 3.00
C LYS A 153 -5.22 2.81 3.43
#